data_f4717f176a0b5b4d8726f9c18538bbab
#
_entry.id   f4717f176a0b5b4d8726f9c18538bbab
#
_cell.length_a   1.000
_cell.length_b   1.000
_cell.length_c   1.000
_cell.angle_alpha   90.00
_cell.angle_beta   90.00
_cell.angle_gamma   90.00
#
_symmetry.space_group_name_H-M   'P 1'
#
loop_
_entity.id
_entity.type
_entity.pdbx_description
1 polymer ?
#
loop_
_entity_poly.entity_id
_entity_poly.type
_entity_poly.pdbx_seq_one_letter_code
_entity_poly.pdbx_strand_id
1 'polypeptide(L)'
;PRAVHHLTGGRILNADSRLKKWFNTEQIKIMKEAVEDHRASASRAPRSIYGKIVAEADKDLDPDVVFTRAIQYGIENYPLLDEEQQWKRFVQHMNEKYSARGYIHSWIPGSSNAENLKKIQNIIEQREKLHQIFKNIYVKEKRQ
;
A
#
# COMPACT_ATOMS: atom_id res chain seq x y z
N PRO A 1 8.24 -0.83 16.03
CA PRO A 1 8.05 0.23 15.05
C PRO A 1 7.71 -0.34 13.67
N ARG A 2 6.78 0.30 12.96
CA ARG A 2 6.30 -0.14 11.63
C ARG A 2 7.42 -0.33 10.58
N ALA A 3 8.54 0.35 10.74
CA ALA A 3 9.65 0.30 9.79
C ALA A 3 10.31 -1.09 9.64
N VAL A 4 10.27 -1.92 10.68
CA VAL A 4 10.98 -3.23 10.72
C VAL A 4 10.07 -4.42 11.02
N HIS A 5 8.75 -4.24 11.05
CA HIS A 5 7.81 -5.30 11.41
C HIS A 5 7.94 -6.54 10.52
N HIS A 6 8.17 -6.37 9.23
CA HIS A 6 8.37 -7.44 8.26
C HIS A 6 9.61 -8.29 8.59
N LEU A 7 10.72 -7.67 8.98
CA LEU A 7 11.93 -8.38 9.41
C LEU A 7 11.72 -9.10 10.75
N THR A 8 11.03 -8.45 11.68
CA THR A 8 10.68 -9.05 12.97
C THR A 8 9.74 -10.23 12.78
N GLY A 9 8.72 -10.11 11.93
CA GLY A 9 7.82 -11.21 11.56
C GLY A 9 8.57 -12.41 10.98
N GLY A 10 9.49 -12.17 10.04
CA GLY A 10 10.33 -13.21 9.47
C GLY A 10 11.22 -13.92 10.51
N ARG A 11 11.78 -13.18 11.49
CA ARG A 11 12.57 -13.78 12.57
C ARG A 11 11.71 -14.64 13.49
N ILE A 12 10.54 -14.17 13.91
CA ILE A 12 9.60 -14.91 14.75
C ILE A 12 9.20 -16.21 14.06
N LEU A 13 8.82 -16.14 12.78
CA LEU A 13 8.43 -17.33 12.00
C LEU A 13 9.58 -18.35 11.92
N ASN A 14 10.79 -17.91 11.66
CA ASN A 14 11.96 -18.77 11.57
C ASN A 14 12.34 -19.42 12.90
N ALA A 15 12.05 -18.77 14.02
CA ALA A 15 12.34 -19.26 15.37
C ALA A 15 11.24 -20.20 15.93
N ASP A 16 10.05 -20.23 15.35
CA ASP A 16 8.92 -21.01 15.87
C ASP A 16 9.12 -22.52 15.64
N SER A 17 9.47 -23.20 16.73
CA SER A 17 9.70 -24.68 16.72
C SER A 17 8.46 -25.48 16.35
N ARG A 18 7.24 -24.92 16.50
CA ARG A 18 5.98 -25.62 16.17
C ARG A 18 5.86 -25.82 14.66
N LEU A 19 6.36 -24.88 13.85
CA LEU A 19 6.34 -24.98 12.40
C LEU A 19 7.19 -26.17 11.90
N LYS A 20 8.29 -26.50 12.58
CA LYS A 20 9.16 -27.63 12.24
C LYS A 20 8.48 -29.00 12.33
N LYS A 21 7.33 -29.08 12.98
CA LYS A 21 6.52 -30.31 13.03
C LYS A 21 5.79 -30.58 11.71
N TRP A 22 5.54 -29.54 10.91
CA TRP A 22 4.69 -29.60 9.72
C TRP A 22 5.42 -29.24 8.44
N PHE A 23 6.50 -28.45 8.54
CA PHE A 23 7.22 -27.89 7.42
C PHE A 23 8.71 -28.18 7.54
N ASN A 24 9.33 -28.47 6.40
CA ASN A 24 10.78 -28.62 6.32
C ASN A 24 11.49 -27.25 6.31
N THR A 25 12.82 -27.27 6.41
CA THR A 25 13.65 -26.06 6.50
C THR A 25 13.47 -25.14 5.29
N GLU A 26 13.37 -25.71 4.08
CA GLU A 26 13.18 -24.91 2.87
C GLU A 26 11.80 -24.23 2.82
N GLN A 27 10.76 -24.93 3.22
CA GLN A 27 9.41 -24.35 3.33
C GLN A 27 9.37 -23.21 4.36
N ILE A 28 10.00 -23.39 5.53
CA ILE A 28 10.10 -22.34 6.55
C ILE A 28 10.87 -21.13 6.03
N LYS A 29 11.95 -21.35 5.27
CA LYS A 29 12.70 -20.29 4.62
C LYS A 29 11.83 -19.50 3.62
N ILE A 30 11.08 -20.19 2.77
CA ILE A 30 10.17 -19.55 1.81
C ILE A 30 9.12 -18.70 2.54
N MET A 31 8.51 -19.22 3.60
CA MET A 31 7.53 -18.48 4.42
C MET A 31 8.17 -17.23 5.06
N LYS A 32 9.36 -17.36 5.64
CA LYS A 32 10.12 -16.24 6.21
C LYS A 32 10.38 -15.17 5.16
N GLU A 33 10.87 -15.57 3.98
CA GLU A 33 11.14 -14.66 2.87
C GLU A 33 9.88 -13.95 2.37
N ALA A 34 8.75 -14.65 2.30
CA ALA A 34 7.47 -14.06 1.92
C ALA A 34 7.02 -12.99 2.92
N VAL A 35 7.18 -13.26 4.23
CA VAL A 35 6.90 -12.26 5.28
C VAL A 35 7.84 -11.06 5.21
N GLU A 36 9.12 -11.27 4.93
CA GLU A 36 10.09 -10.16 4.80
C GLU A 36 9.83 -9.28 3.58
N ASP A 37 9.31 -9.87 2.50
CA ASP A 37 9.16 -9.21 1.20
C ASP A 37 7.82 -8.46 1.03
N HIS A 38 6.85 -8.60 1.95
CA HIS A 38 5.49 -8.03 1.73
C HIS A 38 5.43 -6.51 1.79
N ARG A 39 6.46 -5.85 2.32
CA ARG A 39 6.44 -4.40 2.52
C ARG A 39 6.28 -3.64 1.21
N ALA A 40 5.22 -2.83 1.11
CA ALA A 40 4.88 -2.06 -0.09
C ALA A 40 5.96 -1.08 -0.56
N SER A 41 6.75 -0.53 0.39
CA SER A 41 7.87 0.39 0.11
C SER A 41 9.23 -0.32 -0.05
N ALA A 42 9.24 -1.64 -0.28
CA ALA A 42 10.47 -2.35 -0.59
C ALA A 42 11.01 -1.92 -1.96
N SER A 43 12.31 -1.68 -2.04
CA SER A 43 12.97 -1.26 -3.28
C SER A 43 13.15 -2.38 -4.31
N ARG A 44 12.81 -3.61 -3.96
CA ARG A 44 12.96 -4.81 -4.80
C ARG A 44 11.68 -5.63 -4.86
N ALA A 45 11.53 -6.36 -5.95
CA ALA A 45 10.46 -7.34 -6.10
C ALA A 45 10.57 -8.46 -5.04
N PRO A 46 9.43 -9.01 -4.57
CA PRO A 46 9.44 -10.20 -3.74
C PRO A 46 10.19 -11.36 -4.40
N ARG A 47 10.99 -12.08 -3.60
CA ARG A 47 11.89 -13.17 -4.04
C ARG A 47 11.17 -14.37 -4.63
N SER A 48 9.93 -14.60 -4.24
CA SER A 48 9.17 -15.78 -4.65
C SER A 48 7.73 -15.43 -5.02
N ILE A 49 7.03 -16.37 -5.66
CA ILE A 49 5.59 -16.23 -5.91
C ILE A 49 4.80 -16.10 -4.60
N TYR A 50 5.21 -16.76 -3.55
CA TYR A 50 4.59 -16.65 -2.23
C TYR A 50 4.75 -15.24 -1.65
N GLY A 51 5.93 -14.64 -1.77
CA GLY A 51 6.16 -13.25 -1.40
C GLY A 51 5.29 -12.28 -2.20
N LYS A 52 5.12 -12.52 -3.50
CA LYS A 52 4.22 -11.73 -4.35
C LYS A 52 2.77 -11.83 -3.90
N ILE A 53 2.29 -13.04 -3.59
CA ILE A 53 0.92 -13.26 -3.11
C ILE A 53 0.70 -12.55 -1.78
N VAL A 54 1.62 -12.70 -0.82
CA VAL A 54 1.50 -12.03 0.48
C VAL A 54 1.53 -10.50 0.31
N ALA A 55 2.44 -9.97 -0.51
CA ALA A 55 2.52 -8.55 -0.81
C ALA A 55 1.27 -8.00 -1.52
N GLU A 56 0.59 -8.80 -2.34
CA GLU A 56 -0.69 -8.42 -2.94
C GLU A 56 -1.83 -8.46 -1.94
N ALA A 57 -1.90 -9.49 -1.09
CA ALA A 57 -2.92 -9.65 -0.08
C ALA A 57 -2.89 -8.57 1.01
N ASP A 58 -1.71 -8.01 1.30
CA ASP A 58 -1.54 -6.92 2.26
C ASP A 58 -1.97 -5.54 1.72
N LYS A 59 -2.30 -5.44 0.44
CA LYS A 59 -2.71 -4.20 -0.22
C LYS A 59 -4.20 -4.18 -0.48
N ASP A 60 -4.79 -3.03 -0.22
CA ASP A 60 -6.11 -2.69 -0.69
C ASP A 60 -5.95 -1.48 -1.62
N LEU A 61 -6.02 -1.73 -2.92
CA LEU A 61 -5.86 -0.72 -3.97
C LEU A 61 -7.20 -0.34 -4.60
N ASP A 62 -8.33 -0.54 -3.90
CA ASP A 62 -9.58 0.07 -4.32
C ASP A 62 -9.42 1.60 -4.38
N PRO A 63 -9.72 2.25 -5.53
CA PRO A 63 -9.51 3.69 -5.68
C PRO A 63 -10.24 4.54 -4.63
N ASP A 64 -11.47 4.19 -4.28
CA ASP A 64 -12.27 4.95 -3.33
C ASP A 64 -11.67 4.84 -1.92
N VAL A 65 -11.21 3.64 -1.56
CA VAL A 65 -10.53 3.39 -0.27
C VAL A 65 -9.19 4.13 -0.22
N VAL A 66 -8.40 4.08 -1.28
CA VAL A 66 -7.09 4.76 -1.36
C VAL A 66 -7.24 6.27 -1.21
N PHE A 67 -8.15 6.88 -1.98
CA PHE A 67 -8.35 8.32 -1.93
C PHE A 67 -8.93 8.78 -0.59
N THR A 68 -9.93 8.06 -0.07
CA THR A 68 -10.54 8.37 1.23
C THR A 68 -9.51 8.31 2.35
N ARG A 69 -8.76 7.23 2.48
CA ARG A 69 -7.73 7.09 3.51
C ARG A 69 -6.64 8.16 3.43
N ALA A 70 -6.22 8.55 2.22
CA ALA A 70 -5.21 9.59 2.06
C ALA A 70 -5.70 10.97 2.47
N ILE A 71 -6.99 11.27 2.25
CA ILE A 71 -7.62 12.54 2.64
C ILE A 71 -7.87 12.55 4.15
N GLN A 72 -8.45 11.49 4.72
CA GLN A 72 -8.66 11.33 6.16
C GLN A 72 -7.34 11.51 6.92
N TYR A 73 -6.28 10.82 6.48
CA TYR A 73 -4.95 10.98 7.08
C TYR A 73 -4.47 12.45 7.08
N GLY A 74 -4.75 13.18 6.02
CA GLY A 74 -4.42 14.59 5.94
C GLY A 74 -5.19 15.44 6.94
N ILE A 75 -6.50 15.24 7.04
CA ILE A 75 -7.37 15.95 7.97
C ILE A 75 -6.93 15.68 9.43
N GLU A 76 -6.70 14.42 9.76
CA GLU A 76 -6.35 13.99 11.12
C GLU A 76 -4.94 14.44 11.56
N ASN A 77 -3.95 14.31 10.69
CA ASN A 77 -2.55 14.54 11.06
C ASN A 77 -2.05 15.95 10.74
N TYR A 78 -2.78 16.71 9.93
CA TYR A 78 -2.46 18.09 9.55
C TYR A 78 -3.70 19.00 9.66
N PRO A 79 -4.33 19.10 10.85
CA PRO A 79 -5.62 19.78 11.01
C PRO A 79 -5.56 21.29 10.76
N LEU A 80 -4.38 21.89 10.79
CA LEU A 80 -4.16 23.32 10.55
C LEU A 80 -4.05 23.70 9.08
N LEU A 81 -3.93 22.71 8.17
CA LEU A 81 -3.89 22.97 6.75
C LEU A 81 -5.29 23.34 6.23
N ASP A 82 -5.34 24.39 5.41
CA ASP A 82 -6.54 24.73 4.66
C ASP A 82 -6.81 23.73 3.51
N GLU A 83 -7.93 23.89 2.81
CA GLU A 83 -8.33 22.97 1.74
C GLU A 83 -7.30 22.93 0.60
N GLU A 84 -6.73 24.08 0.23
CA GLU A 84 -5.74 24.15 -0.84
C GLU A 84 -4.42 23.44 -0.44
N GLN A 85 -3.99 23.64 0.79
CA GLN A 85 -2.81 22.98 1.35
C GLN A 85 -3.02 21.46 1.46
N GLN A 86 -4.20 21.02 1.90
CA GLN A 86 -4.59 19.60 1.94
C GLN A 86 -4.62 19.01 0.51
N TRP A 87 -5.12 19.76 -0.47
CA TRP A 87 -5.08 19.34 -1.87
C TRP A 87 -3.66 19.16 -2.38
N LYS A 88 -2.77 20.12 -2.15
CA LYS A 88 -1.35 20.02 -2.55
C LYS A 88 -0.67 18.80 -1.94
N ARG A 89 -0.88 18.59 -0.64
CA ARG A 89 -0.38 17.41 0.09
C ARG A 89 -0.92 16.11 -0.51
N PHE A 90 -2.22 16.05 -0.77
CA PHE A 90 -2.87 14.89 -1.35
C PHE A 90 -2.30 14.55 -2.73
N VAL A 91 -2.18 15.53 -3.62
CA VAL A 91 -1.60 15.35 -4.96
C VAL A 91 -0.16 14.84 -4.88
N GLN A 92 0.65 15.44 -4.00
CA GLN A 92 2.02 14.99 -3.79
C GLN A 92 2.06 13.53 -3.34
N HIS A 93 1.27 13.18 -2.33
CA HIS A 93 1.18 11.80 -1.83
C HIS A 93 0.73 10.81 -2.91
N MET A 94 -0.28 11.16 -3.72
CA MET A 94 -0.74 10.31 -4.82
C MET A 94 0.37 10.09 -5.85
N ASN A 95 1.08 11.14 -6.24
CA ASN A 95 2.17 11.03 -7.22
C ASN A 95 3.34 10.20 -6.70
N GLU A 96 3.81 10.45 -5.48
CA GLU A 96 4.94 9.73 -4.88
C GLU A 96 4.66 8.24 -4.69
N LYS A 97 3.43 7.91 -4.40
CA LYS A 97 3.06 6.56 -4.00
C LYS A 97 2.48 5.73 -5.13
N TYR A 98 1.54 6.28 -5.90
CA TYR A 98 0.68 5.52 -6.81
C TYR A 98 0.85 5.87 -8.29
N SER A 99 1.55 6.95 -8.66
CA SER A 99 1.76 7.26 -10.08
C SER A 99 2.56 6.16 -10.79
N ALA A 100 2.70 6.25 -12.10
CA ALA A 100 3.53 5.32 -12.89
C ALA A 100 5.00 5.27 -12.42
N ARG A 101 5.48 6.35 -11.75
CA ARG A 101 6.81 6.43 -11.12
C ARG A 101 6.77 6.25 -9.60
N GLY A 102 5.61 5.98 -9.05
CA GLY A 102 5.41 5.77 -7.60
C GLY A 102 6.00 4.44 -7.13
N TYR A 103 6.18 4.32 -5.82
CA TYR A 103 6.79 3.12 -5.22
C TYR A 103 5.82 1.96 -5.00
N ILE A 104 4.51 2.15 -5.21
CA ILE A 104 3.54 1.06 -5.13
C ILE A 104 3.53 0.28 -6.45
N HIS A 105 3.74 -1.02 -6.33
CA HIS A 105 3.71 -1.96 -7.44
C HIS A 105 2.71 -3.07 -7.17
N SER A 106 2.05 -3.56 -8.21
CA SER A 106 1.37 -4.85 -8.21
C SER A 106 2.32 -5.89 -8.80
N TRP A 107 2.42 -7.03 -8.12
CA TRP A 107 3.36 -8.09 -8.47
C TRP A 107 2.71 -9.26 -9.22
N ILE A 108 1.38 -9.29 -9.28
CA ILE A 108 0.61 -10.35 -9.95
C ILE A 108 -0.18 -9.72 -11.09
N PRO A 109 0.26 -9.90 -12.35
CA PRO A 109 -0.45 -9.41 -13.53
C PRO A 109 -1.89 -9.94 -13.56
N GLY A 110 -2.85 -9.07 -13.88
CA GLY A 110 -4.27 -9.43 -13.97
C GLY A 110 -4.97 -9.58 -12.63
N SER A 111 -4.29 -9.32 -11.50
CA SER A 111 -4.95 -9.22 -10.20
C SER A 111 -5.85 -7.99 -10.12
N SER A 112 -6.86 -8.01 -9.23
CA SER A 112 -7.69 -6.84 -8.95
C SER A 112 -6.86 -5.62 -8.53
N ASN A 113 -5.79 -5.83 -7.76
CA ASN A 113 -4.85 -4.77 -7.40
C ASN A 113 -4.11 -4.18 -8.62
N ALA A 114 -3.72 -5.02 -9.59
CA ALA A 114 -3.08 -4.54 -10.82
C ALA A 114 -4.02 -3.66 -11.64
N GLU A 115 -5.29 -4.07 -11.76
CA GLU A 115 -6.32 -3.30 -12.47
C GLU A 115 -6.65 -2.00 -11.73
N ASN A 116 -6.81 -2.06 -10.42
CA ASN A 116 -7.12 -0.90 -9.60
C ASN A 116 -5.95 0.11 -9.57
N LEU A 117 -4.71 -0.36 -9.52
CA LEU A 117 -3.55 0.53 -9.63
C LEU A 117 -3.54 1.29 -10.95
N LYS A 118 -3.88 0.64 -12.07
CA LYS A 118 -4.03 1.31 -13.37
C LYS A 118 -5.13 2.37 -13.35
N LYS A 119 -6.28 2.06 -12.69
CA LYS A 119 -7.37 3.05 -12.54
C LYS A 119 -6.92 4.26 -11.74
N ILE A 120 -6.21 4.04 -10.61
CA ILE A 120 -5.65 5.12 -9.80
C ILE A 120 -4.68 5.97 -10.62
N GLN A 121 -3.76 5.35 -11.37
CA GLN A 121 -2.80 6.05 -12.23
C GLN A 121 -3.50 6.91 -13.27
N ASN A 122 -4.48 6.37 -13.95
CA ASN A 122 -5.28 7.12 -14.93
C ASN A 122 -6.03 8.31 -14.32
N ILE A 123 -6.54 8.16 -13.08
CA ILE A 123 -7.19 9.28 -12.37
C ILE A 123 -6.17 10.35 -11.97
N ILE A 124 -4.97 9.95 -11.52
CA ILE A 124 -3.89 10.89 -11.14
C ILE A 124 -3.49 11.76 -12.35
N GLU A 125 -3.44 11.20 -13.54
CA GLU A 125 -3.11 11.93 -14.77
C GLU A 125 -4.21 12.94 -15.18
N GLN A 126 -5.46 12.70 -14.77
CA GLN A 126 -6.62 13.56 -15.02
C GLN A 126 -6.83 14.54 -13.85
N ARG A 127 -6.02 15.60 -13.79
CA ARG A 127 -5.97 16.54 -12.65
C ARG A 127 -7.34 17.08 -12.22
N GLU A 128 -8.19 17.41 -13.15
CA GLU A 128 -9.54 17.96 -12.85
C GLU A 128 -10.43 16.90 -12.19
N LYS A 129 -10.40 15.68 -12.69
CA LYS A 129 -11.12 14.54 -12.12
C LYS A 129 -10.62 14.20 -10.71
N LEU A 130 -9.30 14.17 -10.54
CA LEU A 130 -8.69 13.93 -9.23
C LEU A 130 -9.09 15.03 -8.22
N HIS A 131 -9.14 16.30 -8.67
CA HIS A 131 -9.55 17.42 -7.83
C HIS A 131 -11.03 17.33 -7.43
N GLN A 132 -11.91 16.93 -8.36
CA GLN A 132 -13.32 16.74 -8.06
C GLN A 132 -13.53 15.60 -7.03
N ILE A 133 -12.82 14.50 -7.18
CA ILE A 133 -12.83 13.38 -6.22
C ILE A 133 -12.37 13.87 -4.84
N PHE A 134 -11.25 14.59 -4.79
CA PHE A 134 -10.73 15.15 -3.56
C PHE A 134 -11.78 16.04 -2.86
N LYS A 135 -12.38 17.01 -3.57
CA LYS A 135 -13.39 17.91 -3.00
C LYS A 135 -14.58 17.16 -2.42
N ASN A 136 -15.11 16.20 -3.15
CA ASN A 136 -16.27 15.42 -2.73
C ASN A 136 -15.99 14.66 -1.42
N ILE A 137 -14.83 14.01 -1.33
CA ILE A 137 -14.42 13.28 -0.14
C ILE A 137 -14.09 14.24 1.00
N TYR A 138 -13.30 15.30 0.74
CA TYR A 138 -12.87 16.26 1.76
C TYR A 138 -14.03 16.93 2.46
N VAL A 139 -15.04 17.38 1.69
CA VAL A 139 -16.28 18.00 2.28
C VAL A 139 -17.04 16.99 3.13
N LYS A 140 -17.13 15.74 2.70
CA LYS A 140 -17.81 14.68 3.45
C LYS A 140 -17.10 14.39 4.79
N GLU A 141 -15.78 14.23 4.75
CA GLU A 141 -14.98 13.90 5.94
C GLU A 141 -14.90 15.06 6.95
N LYS A 142 -14.91 16.31 6.49
CA LYS A 142 -14.93 17.49 7.37
C LYS A 142 -16.26 17.70 8.11
N ARG A 143 -17.34 17.04 7.71
CA ARG A 143 -18.66 17.14 8.36
C ARG A 143 -18.88 16.08 9.45
N GLN A 144 -17.98 15.11 9.54
CA GLN A 144 -18.01 14.09 10.59
C GLN A 144 -17.17 14.53 11.79
#